data_631819d53fff97e60220cdb9671340b5
#
_entry.id   631819d53fff97e60220cdb9671340b5
#
_cell.length_a   1.000
_cell.length_b   1.000
_cell.length_c   1.000
_cell.angle_alpha   90.00
_cell.angle_beta   90.00
_cell.angle_gamma   90.00
#
_symmetry.space_group_name_H-M   'P 1'
#
loop_
_entity.id
_entity.type
_entity.pdbx_description
1 polymer ?
#
loop_
_entity_poly.entity_id
_entity_poly.type
_entity_poly.pdbx_seq_one_letter_code
_entity_poly.pdbx_strand_id
1 'polypeptide(L)'
;MSEDFRILPHDLVAEQSVLGAVFISPETMTSLADELTPEDFYKPANKIVFKTMLSLLEKGEPIDATTMISALTNQGDISNIGGITYVVELVNSTPTSKNVEHYAKLVKEKATLRKVIAGLSDSLSSAYQGDVSIGDIIAKTEKSLLDISNQNAGTGFRNVADILDTHMQIVETRSQTDGFVTGLSTGFVGLDKITTGLHEGNLIILAARPAMGKTALALNVAKYVATIERKPAVIFSLEMGAEELIERMLASEGMVPAYHLKTGNLSTDEWKRLVQAQNNLYDAPIFVDDTAGIRISEIRSNARKLAQETGGLGVIIIDYLQLITGAKGENRQQIVSEISRELKILAKDLKVPVIALSQLSRAVEQRQDKRPMLADLRESGSIEQDADIVAFLYRDAYYQKEQADSQEANNVTELILEKNRHGSLGTVKLYFHKEYTKFSSVEG
;
A
#
# COMPACT_ATOMS: atom_id res chain seq x y z
N MET A 1 19.88 19.56 -36.56
CA MET A 1 19.73 18.32 -35.77
C MET A 1 18.77 17.44 -36.53
N SER A 2 19.25 16.35 -37.09
CA SER A 2 18.46 15.39 -37.88
C SER A 2 17.33 14.82 -37.00
N GLU A 3 16.08 15.05 -37.43
CA GLU A 3 14.92 14.31 -36.90
C GLU A 3 15.12 12.83 -37.25
N ASP A 4 15.73 12.09 -36.35
CA ASP A 4 15.69 10.63 -36.40
C ASP A 4 14.22 10.21 -36.21
N PHE A 5 13.55 9.88 -37.30
CA PHE A 5 12.24 9.23 -37.29
C PHE A 5 12.39 7.88 -36.60
N ARG A 6 12.29 7.87 -35.26
CA ARG A 6 12.35 6.65 -34.48
C ARG A 6 11.06 5.86 -34.70
N ILE A 7 11.18 4.77 -35.46
CA ILE A 7 10.07 3.84 -35.67
C ILE A 7 9.74 3.17 -34.32
N LEU A 8 8.46 3.19 -33.94
CA LEU A 8 8.00 2.54 -32.71
C LEU A 8 8.29 1.04 -32.71
N PRO A 9 8.66 0.42 -31.59
CA PRO A 9 8.94 -1.01 -31.50
C PRO A 9 7.75 -1.86 -31.97
N HIS A 10 7.99 -2.76 -32.92
CA HIS A 10 7.00 -3.69 -33.46
C HIS A 10 7.67 -4.93 -34.01
N ASP A 11 6.90 -6.01 -34.23
CA ASP A 11 7.28 -7.20 -34.91
C ASP A 11 6.07 -7.69 -35.73
N LEU A 12 6.05 -7.29 -37.02
CA LEU A 12 4.93 -7.61 -37.91
C LEU A 12 4.85 -9.10 -38.23
N VAL A 13 5.98 -9.81 -38.20
CA VAL A 13 6.02 -11.26 -38.46
C VAL A 13 5.39 -12.00 -37.30
N ALA A 14 5.71 -11.60 -36.06
CA ALA A 14 5.10 -12.16 -34.86
C ALA A 14 3.58 -11.87 -34.83
N GLU A 15 3.15 -10.64 -35.16
CA GLU A 15 1.75 -10.29 -35.25
C GLU A 15 0.97 -11.15 -36.25
N GLN A 16 1.49 -11.29 -37.44
CA GLN A 16 0.88 -12.13 -38.49
C GLN A 16 0.86 -13.60 -38.07
N SER A 17 1.93 -14.07 -37.40
CA SER A 17 2.02 -15.46 -36.93
C SER A 17 0.98 -15.76 -35.83
N VAL A 18 0.72 -14.81 -34.94
CA VAL A 18 -0.34 -14.93 -33.94
C VAL A 18 -1.70 -15.07 -34.62
N LEU A 19 -2.03 -14.14 -35.53
CA LEU A 19 -3.33 -14.14 -36.22
C LEU A 19 -3.49 -15.38 -37.11
N GLY A 20 -2.42 -15.77 -37.85
CA GLY A 20 -2.43 -16.94 -38.68
C GLY A 20 -2.60 -18.25 -37.90
N ALA A 21 -2.03 -18.34 -36.70
CA ALA A 21 -2.14 -19.53 -35.87
C ALA A 21 -3.62 -19.77 -35.41
N VAL A 22 -4.43 -18.72 -35.21
CA VAL A 22 -5.84 -18.84 -34.87
C VAL A 22 -6.63 -19.51 -36.03
N PHE A 23 -6.31 -19.25 -37.28
CA PHE A 23 -6.97 -19.92 -38.41
C PHE A 23 -6.62 -21.42 -38.51
N ILE A 24 -5.44 -21.81 -38.02
CA ILE A 24 -5.01 -23.22 -37.98
C ILE A 24 -5.65 -23.96 -36.81
N SER A 25 -5.76 -23.30 -35.66
CA SER A 25 -6.16 -23.85 -34.35
C SER A 25 -7.02 -22.83 -33.63
N PRO A 26 -8.34 -22.74 -33.95
CA PRO A 26 -9.24 -21.73 -33.35
C PRO A 26 -9.31 -21.75 -31.82
N GLU A 27 -9.08 -22.90 -31.19
CA GLU A 27 -9.01 -23.06 -29.75
C GLU A 27 -7.92 -22.20 -29.09
N THR A 28 -6.85 -21.83 -29.81
CA THR A 28 -5.79 -20.96 -29.31
C THR A 28 -6.29 -19.54 -29.04
N MET A 29 -7.42 -19.16 -29.65
CA MET A 29 -7.97 -17.81 -29.44
C MET A 29 -8.36 -17.54 -27.99
N THR A 30 -8.78 -18.55 -27.25
CA THR A 30 -9.14 -18.41 -25.82
C THR A 30 -7.93 -17.98 -25.00
N SER A 31 -6.78 -18.65 -25.17
CA SER A 31 -5.55 -18.28 -24.46
C SER A 31 -5.00 -16.93 -24.91
N LEU A 32 -5.12 -16.61 -26.20
CA LEU A 32 -4.69 -15.32 -26.75
C LEU A 32 -5.55 -14.16 -26.26
N ALA A 33 -6.84 -14.37 -26.05
CA ALA A 33 -7.76 -13.35 -25.51
C ALA A 33 -7.41 -12.95 -24.07
N ASP A 34 -6.83 -13.86 -23.29
CA ASP A 34 -6.34 -13.60 -21.94
C ASP A 34 -5.02 -12.82 -21.93
N GLU A 35 -4.19 -12.97 -22.96
CA GLU A 35 -2.83 -12.40 -23.00
C GLU A 35 -2.76 -11.10 -23.81
N LEU A 36 -3.51 -10.98 -24.90
CA LEU A 36 -3.43 -9.88 -25.85
C LEU A 36 -4.75 -9.10 -25.96
N THR A 37 -4.60 -7.80 -26.22
CA THR A 37 -5.70 -6.89 -26.60
C THR A 37 -5.49 -6.40 -28.04
N PRO A 38 -6.52 -5.91 -28.74
CA PRO A 38 -6.39 -5.31 -30.07
C PRO A 38 -5.32 -4.20 -30.12
N GLU A 39 -5.19 -3.43 -29.04
CA GLU A 39 -4.25 -2.31 -28.90
C GLU A 39 -2.78 -2.77 -28.84
N ASP A 40 -2.54 -4.04 -28.50
CA ASP A 40 -1.19 -4.60 -28.45
C ASP A 40 -0.58 -4.83 -29.85
N PHE A 41 -1.38 -4.83 -30.91
CA PHE A 41 -0.90 -4.90 -32.29
C PHE A 41 -0.47 -3.52 -32.80
N TYR A 42 0.62 -3.47 -33.56
CA TYR A 42 1.15 -2.24 -34.17
C TYR A 42 0.41 -1.90 -35.46
N LYS A 43 0.23 -2.91 -36.36
CA LYS A 43 -0.41 -2.70 -37.65
C LYS A 43 -1.93 -2.50 -37.45
N PRO A 44 -2.52 -1.40 -37.94
CA PRO A 44 -3.97 -1.16 -37.78
C PRO A 44 -4.84 -2.29 -38.32
N ALA A 45 -4.46 -2.89 -39.44
CA ALA A 45 -5.16 -4.04 -40.01
C ALA A 45 -5.21 -5.22 -39.01
N ASN A 46 -4.09 -5.51 -38.32
CA ASN A 46 -4.01 -6.60 -37.33
C ASN A 46 -4.87 -6.33 -36.11
N LYS A 47 -4.98 -5.05 -35.67
CA LYS A 47 -5.91 -4.66 -34.60
C LYS A 47 -7.37 -4.99 -34.95
N ILE A 48 -7.77 -4.64 -36.17
CA ILE A 48 -9.13 -4.88 -36.66
C ILE A 48 -9.40 -6.39 -36.74
N VAL A 49 -8.45 -7.14 -37.33
CA VAL A 49 -8.59 -8.61 -37.43
C VAL A 49 -8.71 -9.25 -36.06
N PHE A 50 -7.84 -8.94 -35.11
CA PHE A 50 -7.88 -9.51 -33.77
C PHE A 50 -9.17 -9.12 -33.02
N LYS A 51 -9.61 -7.87 -33.14
CA LYS A 51 -10.90 -7.41 -32.58
C LYS A 51 -12.08 -8.20 -33.14
N THR A 52 -12.07 -8.50 -34.43
CA THR A 52 -13.13 -9.28 -35.07
C THR A 52 -13.09 -10.75 -34.60
N MET A 53 -11.88 -11.34 -34.44
CA MET A 53 -11.70 -12.68 -33.86
C MET A 53 -12.28 -12.77 -32.44
N LEU A 54 -12.00 -11.76 -31.59
CA LEU A 54 -12.59 -11.67 -30.23
C LEU A 54 -14.13 -11.63 -30.30
N SER A 55 -14.69 -10.82 -31.19
CA SER A 55 -16.15 -10.72 -31.33
C SER A 55 -16.79 -12.04 -31.81
N LEU A 56 -16.12 -12.80 -32.66
CA LEU A 56 -16.60 -14.13 -33.09
C LEU A 56 -16.51 -15.13 -31.92
N LEU A 57 -15.42 -15.10 -31.15
CA LEU A 57 -15.25 -15.93 -29.95
C LEU A 57 -16.38 -15.67 -28.93
N GLU A 58 -16.66 -14.41 -28.64
CA GLU A 58 -17.75 -14.00 -27.70
C GLU A 58 -19.13 -14.48 -28.17
N LYS A 59 -19.37 -14.54 -29.47
CA LYS A 59 -20.63 -15.02 -30.06
C LYS A 59 -20.70 -16.55 -30.18
N GLY A 60 -19.59 -17.24 -29.92
CA GLY A 60 -19.48 -18.69 -30.15
C GLY A 60 -19.52 -19.09 -31.63
N GLU A 61 -19.17 -18.15 -32.54
CA GLU A 61 -19.09 -18.39 -33.97
C GLU A 61 -17.71 -18.96 -34.36
N PRO A 62 -17.65 -19.85 -35.39
CA PRO A 62 -16.37 -20.41 -35.81
C PRO A 62 -15.45 -19.33 -36.39
N ILE A 63 -14.15 -19.43 -36.07
CA ILE A 63 -13.12 -18.51 -36.59
C ILE A 63 -12.40 -19.18 -37.75
N ASP A 64 -12.92 -18.96 -38.94
CA ASP A 64 -12.30 -19.39 -40.20
C ASP A 64 -12.25 -18.25 -41.23
N ALA A 65 -11.59 -18.46 -42.37
CA ALA A 65 -11.43 -17.42 -43.38
C ALA A 65 -12.79 -16.89 -43.90
N THR A 66 -13.79 -17.77 -44.05
CA THR A 66 -15.10 -17.43 -44.60
C THR A 66 -15.89 -16.57 -43.63
N THR A 67 -15.98 -17.00 -42.36
CA THR A 67 -16.66 -16.25 -41.28
C THR A 67 -15.97 -14.92 -41.02
N MET A 68 -14.65 -14.88 -41.02
CA MET A 68 -13.90 -13.61 -40.85
C MET A 68 -14.19 -12.62 -41.98
N ILE A 69 -14.15 -13.06 -43.25
CA ILE A 69 -14.47 -12.20 -44.40
C ILE A 69 -15.90 -11.68 -44.30
N SER A 70 -16.85 -12.54 -43.94
CA SER A 70 -18.26 -12.14 -43.77
C SER A 70 -18.42 -11.11 -42.64
N ALA A 71 -17.81 -11.37 -41.47
CA ALA A 71 -17.86 -10.47 -40.32
C ALA A 71 -17.24 -9.11 -40.64
N LEU A 72 -16.04 -9.07 -41.24
CA LEU A 72 -15.35 -7.84 -41.64
C LEU A 72 -16.13 -7.06 -42.72
N THR A 73 -16.79 -7.76 -43.65
CA THR A 73 -17.65 -7.14 -44.67
C THR A 73 -18.89 -6.50 -44.03
N ASN A 74 -19.54 -7.20 -43.12
CA ASN A 74 -20.71 -6.69 -42.39
C ASN A 74 -20.38 -5.48 -41.49
N GLN A 75 -19.16 -5.44 -40.93
CA GLN A 75 -18.64 -4.30 -40.13
C GLN A 75 -18.18 -3.13 -41.01
N GLY A 76 -18.02 -3.34 -42.33
CA GLY A 76 -17.48 -2.33 -43.24
C GLY A 76 -15.94 -2.19 -43.20
N ASP A 77 -15.24 -3.08 -42.51
CA ASP A 77 -13.81 -2.99 -42.23
C ASP A 77 -12.93 -3.77 -43.24
N ILE A 78 -13.52 -4.49 -44.18
CA ILE A 78 -12.76 -5.30 -45.15
C ILE A 78 -11.77 -4.46 -45.98
N SER A 79 -12.11 -3.24 -46.35
CA SER A 79 -11.24 -2.32 -47.08
C SER A 79 -10.12 -1.73 -46.20
N ASN A 80 -10.38 -1.55 -44.91
CA ASN A 80 -9.45 -0.99 -43.94
C ASN A 80 -8.28 -1.94 -43.65
N ILE A 81 -8.49 -3.26 -43.82
CA ILE A 81 -7.44 -4.26 -43.62
C ILE A 81 -6.62 -4.55 -44.87
N GLY A 82 -7.02 -4.08 -46.05
CA GLY A 82 -6.37 -4.37 -47.35
C GLY A 82 -7.09 -5.42 -48.18
N GLY A 83 -8.42 -5.63 -47.89
CA GLY A 83 -9.27 -6.53 -48.67
C GLY A 83 -9.15 -8.01 -48.25
N ILE A 84 -9.88 -8.85 -48.97
CA ILE A 84 -9.90 -10.33 -48.77
C ILE A 84 -8.53 -10.92 -48.86
N THR A 85 -7.66 -10.38 -49.73
CA THR A 85 -6.29 -10.84 -49.95
C THR A 85 -5.49 -10.90 -48.67
N TYR A 86 -5.66 -9.91 -47.78
CA TYR A 86 -4.93 -9.88 -46.51
C TYR A 86 -5.36 -11.02 -45.56
N VAL A 87 -6.64 -11.38 -45.52
CA VAL A 87 -7.10 -12.54 -44.74
C VAL A 87 -6.47 -13.82 -45.25
N VAL A 88 -6.39 -13.98 -46.57
CA VAL A 88 -5.72 -15.14 -47.22
C VAL A 88 -4.22 -15.15 -46.90
N GLU A 89 -3.56 -13.99 -46.90
CA GLU A 89 -2.13 -13.90 -46.53
C GLU A 89 -1.93 -14.33 -45.06
N LEU A 90 -2.79 -13.92 -44.13
CA LEU A 90 -2.70 -14.33 -42.73
C LEU A 90 -2.86 -15.85 -42.56
N VAL A 91 -3.84 -16.46 -43.25
CA VAL A 91 -4.02 -17.93 -43.24
C VAL A 91 -2.75 -18.66 -43.69
N ASN A 92 -2.06 -18.13 -44.71
CA ASN A 92 -0.85 -18.73 -45.29
C ASN A 92 0.45 -18.32 -44.58
N SER A 93 0.42 -17.34 -43.69
CA SER A 93 1.64 -16.79 -43.09
C SER A 93 2.27 -17.68 -42.03
N THR A 94 1.51 -18.62 -41.46
CA THR A 94 1.96 -19.43 -40.33
C THR A 94 1.89 -20.92 -40.65
N PRO A 95 3.01 -21.66 -40.60
CA PRO A 95 3.01 -23.10 -40.89
C PRO A 95 2.53 -23.98 -39.73
N THR A 96 2.46 -23.43 -38.49
CA THR A 96 2.10 -24.20 -37.31
C THR A 96 1.59 -23.29 -36.17
N SER A 97 0.62 -23.75 -35.40
CA SER A 97 0.10 -23.07 -34.20
C SER A 97 0.92 -23.36 -32.94
N LYS A 98 1.90 -24.28 -32.97
CA LYS A 98 2.62 -24.75 -31.76
C LYS A 98 3.38 -23.66 -30.99
N ASN A 99 3.80 -22.58 -31.66
CA ASN A 99 4.62 -21.54 -31.07
C ASN A 99 3.81 -20.23 -30.83
N VAL A 100 2.49 -20.29 -30.88
CA VAL A 100 1.63 -19.09 -30.79
C VAL A 100 1.87 -18.30 -29.53
N GLU A 101 2.01 -18.93 -28.35
CA GLU A 101 2.30 -18.29 -27.08
C GLU A 101 3.63 -17.52 -27.10
N HIS A 102 4.65 -18.06 -27.78
CA HIS A 102 5.93 -17.34 -27.92
C HIS A 102 5.77 -16.08 -28.78
N TYR A 103 5.03 -16.16 -29.89
CA TYR A 103 4.74 -14.98 -30.72
C TYR A 103 3.85 -13.97 -29.98
N ALA A 104 2.88 -14.43 -29.19
CA ALA A 104 2.04 -13.56 -28.35
C ALA A 104 2.90 -12.78 -27.36
N LYS A 105 3.86 -13.43 -26.70
CA LYS A 105 4.81 -12.76 -25.79
C LYS A 105 5.65 -11.70 -26.49
N LEU A 106 6.13 -11.97 -27.71
CA LEU A 106 6.87 -10.98 -28.51
C LEU A 106 6.00 -9.77 -28.85
N VAL A 107 4.76 -10.00 -29.28
CA VAL A 107 3.80 -8.91 -29.56
C VAL A 107 3.55 -8.08 -28.29
N LYS A 108 3.33 -8.75 -27.14
CA LYS A 108 3.12 -8.11 -25.85
C LYS A 108 4.31 -7.29 -25.39
N GLU A 109 5.53 -7.81 -25.54
CA GLU A 109 6.77 -7.11 -25.22
C GLU A 109 6.90 -5.81 -26.03
N LYS A 110 6.69 -5.87 -27.36
CA LYS A 110 6.75 -4.68 -28.23
C LYS A 110 5.64 -3.68 -27.92
N ALA A 111 4.44 -4.16 -27.58
CA ALA A 111 3.34 -3.33 -27.13
C ALA A 111 3.66 -2.59 -25.82
N THR A 112 4.25 -3.29 -24.85
CA THR A 112 4.70 -2.71 -23.58
C THR A 112 5.74 -1.62 -23.81
N LEU A 113 6.73 -1.85 -24.67
CA LEU A 113 7.71 -0.81 -25.02
C LEU A 113 7.05 0.43 -25.64
N ARG A 114 6.02 0.26 -26.49
CA ARG A 114 5.26 1.39 -27.04
C ARG A 114 4.51 2.17 -25.96
N LYS A 115 3.89 1.48 -24.98
CA LYS A 115 3.22 2.12 -23.84
C LYS A 115 4.20 2.91 -22.98
N VAL A 116 5.39 2.37 -22.71
CA VAL A 116 6.47 3.08 -22.00
C VAL A 116 6.90 4.33 -22.76
N ILE A 117 7.16 4.20 -24.07
CA ILE A 117 7.55 5.35 -24.92
C ILE A 117 6.45 6.42 -24.90
N ALA A 118 5.18 6.05 -25.03
CA ALA A 118 4.07 7.00 -25.01
C ALA A 118 3.98 7.73 -23.64
N GLY A 119 4.01 7.00 -22.52
CA GLY A 119 3.96 7.61 -21.19
C GLY A 119 5.12 8.56 -20.89
N LEU A 120 6.35 8.18 -21.32
CA LEU A 120 7.51 9.06 -21.20
C LEU A 120 7.44 10.29 -22.12
N SER A 121 6.91 10.12 -23.34
CA SER A 121 6.72 11.23 -24.29
C SER A 121 5.69 12.24 -23.79
N ASP A 122 4.60 11.79 -23.17
CA ASP A 122 3.60 12.64 -22.53
C ASP A 122 4.20 13.43 -21.37
N SER A 123 5.03 12.77 -20.55
CA SER A 123 5.73 13.42 -19.45
C SER A 123 6.74 14.45 -19.93
N LEU A 124 7.48 14.13 -21.00
CA LEU A 124 8.43 15.03 -21.65
C LEU A 124 7.71 16.26 -22.20
N SER A 125 6.58 16.06 -22.88
CA SER A 125 5.76 17.15 -23.42
C SER A 125 5.24 18.07 -22.32
N SER A 126 4.75 17.49 -21.21
CA SER A 126 4.29 18.27 -20.04
C SER A 126 5.44 19.09 -19.40
N ALA A 127 6.65 18.55 -19.38
CA ALA A 127 7.83 19.25 -18.86
C ALA A 127 8.23 20.44 -19.74
N TYR A 128 8.12 20.33 -21.06
CA TYR A 128 8.39 21.44 -21.98
C TYR A 128 7.33 22.54 -21.95
N GLN A 129 6.07 22.20 -21.71
CA GLN A 129 4.97 23.17 -21.63
C GLN A 129 5.04 24.04 -20.37
N GLY A 130 5.60 23.53 -19.27
CA GLY A 130 5.82 24.28 -18.04
C GLY A 130 4.56 24.64 -17.24
N ASP A 131 3.39 24.17 -17.65
CA ASP A 131 2.10 24.50 -17.04
C ASP A 131 1.79 23.66 -15.78
N VAL A 132 2.59 22.62 -15.52
CA VAL A 132 2.37 21.64 -14.44
C VAL A 132 3.56 21.66 -13.49
N SER A 133 3.33 21.50 -12.18
CA SER A 133 4.41 21.44 -11.20
C SER A 133 5.32 20.22 -11.43
N ILE A 134 6.61 20.36 -11.11
CA ILE A 134 7.60 19.26 -11.22
C ILE A 134 7.13 18.02 -10.45
N GLY A 135 6.58 18.20 -9.24
CA GLY A 135 6.06 17.12 -8.43
C GLY A 135 4.91 16.35 -9.09
N ASP A 136 4.00 17.07 -9.75
CA ASP A 136 2.88 16.46 -10.45
C ASP A 136 3.32 15.69 -11.71
N ILE A 137 4.34 16.19 -12.42
CA ILE A 137 4.94 15.51 -13.60
C ILE A 137 5.58 14.19 -13.13
N ILE A 138 6.37 14.21 -12.06
CA ILE A 138 7.02 13.03 -11.51
C ILE A 138 5.96 12.02 -11.07
N ALA A 139 4.97 12.42 -10.28
CA ALA A 139 3.90 11.54 -9.80
C ALA A 139 3.10 10.90 -10.94
N LYS A 140 2.78 11.68 -12.00
CA LYS A 140 2.09 11.17 -13.20
C LYS A 140 2.95 10.13 -13.94
N THR A 141 4.26 10.42 -14.06
CA THR A 141 5.20 9.50 -14.74
C THR A 141 5.35 8.19 -13.97
N GLU A 142 5.55 8.26 -12.67
CA GLU A 142 5.63 7.08 -11.79
C GLU A 142 4.35 6.23 -11.88
N LYS A 143 3.19 6.88 -11.80
CA LYS A 143 1.90 6.19 -11.94
C LYS A 143 1.78 5.47 -13.27
N SER A 144 2.12 6.15 -14.38
CA SER A 144 2.06 5.55 -15.73
C SER A 144 2.96 4.32 -15.85
N LEU A 145 4.19 4.38 -15.35
CA LEU A 145 5.14 3.26 -15.38
C LEU A 145 4.68 2.10 -14.48
N LEU A 146 4.10 2.39 -13.31
CA LEU A 146 3.54 1.38 -12.42
C LEU A 146 2.32 0.68 -13.03
N ASP A 147 1.44 1.43 -13.68
CA ASP A 147 0.27 0.87 -14.36
C ASP A 147 0.69 -0.10 -15.49
N ILE A 148 1.74 0.27 -16.24
CA ILE A 148 2.33 -0.60 -17.27
C ILE A 148 2.96 -1.87 -16.66
N SER A 149 3.69 -1.71 -15.54
CA SER A 149 4.29 -2.85 -14.82
C SER A 149 3.23 -3.81 -14.28
N ASN A 150 2.15 -3.28 -13.70
CA ASN A 150 1.07 -4.09 -13.15
C ASN A 150 0.25 -4.81 -14.22
N GLN A 151 0.07 -4.22 -15.42
CA GLN A 151 -0.59 -4.87 -16.56
C GLN A 151 0.20 -6.09 -17.09
N ASN A 152 1.51 -6.15 -16.85
CA ASN A 152 2.36 -7.27 -17.23
C ASN A 152 2.40 -8.39 -16.17
N ALA A 153 1.83 -8.17 -14.98
CA ALA A 153 1.87 -9.13 -13.85
C ALA A 153 0.83 -10.26 -13.94
N GLY A 154 0.24 -10.51 -15.12
CA GLY A 154 -0.72 -11.60 -15.36
C GLY A 154 -2.17 -11.30 -14.93
N THR A 155 -3.09 -12.14 -15.36
CA THR A 155 -4.49 -12.11 -14.92
C THR A 155 -4.55 -12.19 -13.41
N GLY A 156 -5.29 -11.29 -12.76
CA GLY A 156 -5.37 -11.20 -11.29
C GLY A 156 -5.98 -12.44 -10.59
N PHE A 157 -6.28 -13.50 -11.33
CA PHE A 157 -6.78 -14.77 -10.80
C PHE A 157 -5.61 -15.71 -10.51
N ARG A 158 -5.59 -16.23 -9.28
CA ARG A 158 -4.66 -17.29 -8.86
C ARG A 158 -5.45 -18.57 -8.64
N ASN A 159 -4.89 -19.71 -9.08
CA ASN A 159 -5.50 -21.00 -8.81
C ASN A 159 -5.50 -21.27 -7.28
N VAL A 160 -6.64 -21.73 -6.77
CA VAL A 160 -6.78 -22.07 -5.35
C VAL A 160 -5.78 -23.15 -4.93
N ALA A 161 -5.44 -24.10 -5.80
CA ALA A 161 -4.45 -25.14 -5.49
C ALA A 161 -3.08 -24.53 -5.14
N ASP A 162 -2.58 -23.55 -5.94
CA ASP A 162 -1.30 -22.89 -5.69
C ASP A 162 -1.30 -22.10 -4.38
N ILE A 163 -2.47 -21.54 -4.03
CA ILE A 163 -2.66 -20.81 -2.77
C ILE A 163 -2.66 -21.78 -1.60
N LEU A 164 -3.33 -22.92 -1.73
CA LEU A 164 -3.44 -23.94 -0.69
C LEU A 164 -2.06 -24.52 -0.34
N ASP A 165 -1.26 -24.89 -1.33
CA ASP A 165 0.08 -25.46 -1.11
C ASP A 165 0.95 -24.48 -0.31
N THR A 166 0.96 -23.21 -0.71
CA THR A 166 1.71 -22.16 -0.01
C THR A 166 1.17 -21.93 1.41
N HIS A 167 -0.16 -21.95 1.58
CA HIS A 167 -0.78 -21.69 2.88
C HIS A 167 -0.58 -22.84 3.85
N MET A 168 -0.63 -24.09 3.40
CA MET A 168 -0.36 -25.25 4.24
C MET A 168 1.06 -25.27 4.79
N GLN A 169 2.06 -24.86 4.00
CA GLN A 169 3.44 -24.68 4.48
C GLN A 169 3.54 -23.64 5.60
N ILE A 170 2.80 -22.53 5.47
CA ILE A 170 2.74 -21.49 6.52
C ILE A 170 2.10 -22.03 7.80
N VAL A 171 1.00 -22.79 7.69
CA VAL A 171 0.32 -23.39 8.83
C VAL A 171 1.21 -24.42 9.52
N GLU A 172 1.92 -25.26 8.76
CA GLU A 172 2.86 -26.24 9.30
C GLU A 172 4.01 -25.57 10.06
N THR A 173 4.60 -24.52 9.49
CA THR A 173 5.65 -23.72 10.16
C THR A 173 5.13 -23.11 11.46
N ARG A 174 3.92 -22.55 11.45
CA ARG A 174 3.28 -21.99 12.66
C ARG A 174 3.01 -23.04 13.73
N SER A 175 2.63 -24.27 13.33
CA SER A 175 2.36 -25.35 14.27
C SER A 175 3.62 -25.85 15.01
N GLN A 176 4.79 -25.59 14.44
CA GLN A 176 6.10 -25.94 15.03
C GLN A 176 6.69 -24.81 15.89
N THR A 177 6.08 -23.61 15.85
CA THR A 177 6.56 -22.46 16.61
C THR A 177 5.73 -22.30 17.87
N ASP A 178 6.37 -22.38 19.04
CA ASP A 178 5.70 -22.11 20.33
C ASP A 178 5.40 -20.60 20.43
N GLY A 179 4.12 -20.24 20.47
CA GLY A 179 3.69 -18.87 20.69
C GLY A 179 2.37 -18.53 19.98
N PHE A 180 1.69 -17.49 20.47
CA PHE A 180 0.43 -17.00 19.90
C PHE A 180 0.64 -15.84 18.91
N VAL A 181 1.85 -15.30 18.76
CA VAL A 181 2.18 -14.18 17.86
C VAL A 181 2.57 -14.76 16.50
N THR A 182 1.73 -14.52 15.51
CA THR A 182 1.96 -14.96 14.11
C THR A 182 2.35 -13.81 13.18
N GLY A 183 2.11 -12.59 13.62
CA GLY A 183 2.54 -11.35 12.97
C GLY A 183 3.77 -10.75 13.66
N LEU A 184 4.01 -9.47 13.44
CA LEU A 184 5.06 -8.69 14.08
C LEU A 184 4.60 -8.30 15.50
N SER A 185 5.38 -8.62 16.52
CA SER A 185 5.04 -8.27 17.92
C SER A 185 5.05 -6.76 18.12
N THR A 186 4.08 -6.28 18.90
CA THR A 186 3.97 -4.87 19.31
C THR A 186 4.80 -4.53 20.55
N GLY A 187 5.25 -5.56 21.28
CA GLY A 187 5.84 -5.43 22.61
C GLY A 187 4.81 -5.33 23.75
N PHE A 188 3.53 -5.36 23.43
CA PHE A 188 2.43 -5.37 24.39
C PHE A 188 1.71 -6.72 24.36
N VAL A 189 2.04 -7.61 25.30
CA VAL A 189 1.53 -8.98 25.34
C VAL A 189 0.01 -9.04 25.26
N GLY A 190 -0.69 -8.15 25.97
CA GLY A 190 -2.16 -8.09 25.95
C GLY A 190 -2.72 -7.74 24.57
N LEU A 191 -2.06 -6.84 23.82
CA LEU A 191 -2.44 -6.47 22.46
C LEU A 191 -2.13 -7.63 21.50
N ASP A 192 -0.94 -8.19 21.61
CA ASP A 192 -0.51 -9.30 20.76
C ASP A 192 -1.37 -10.56 20.95
N LYS A 193 -1.92 -10.82 22.17
CA LYS A 193 -2.89 -11.90 22.40
C LYS A 193 -4.20 -11.72 21.63
N ILE A 194 -4.67 -10.49 21.46
CA ILE A 194 -5.93 -10.22 20.75
C ILE A 194 -5.71 -10.14 19.22
N THR A 195 -4.60 -9.54 18.79
CA THR A 195 -4.31 -9.30 17.36
C THR A 195 -3.46 -10.39 16.73
N THR A 196 -2.85 -11.27 17.52
CA THR A 196 -1.77 -12.20 17.11
C THR A 196 -0.55 -11.49 16.52
N GLY A 197 -0.32 -10.22 16.91
CA GLY A 197 0.67 -9.31 16.37
C GLY A 197 0.16 -8.49 15.19
N LEU A 198 1.03 -7.66 14.61
CA LEU A 198 0.73 -6.83 13.44
C LEU A 198 0.99 -7.65 12.17
N HIS A 199 -0.02 -7.78 11.32
CA HIS A 199 0.08 -8.57 10.08
C HIS A 199 0.40 -7.70 8.88
N GLU A 200 1.12 -8.26 7.94
CA GLU A 200 1.42 -7.65 6.64
C GLU A 200 0.15 -7.21 5.92
N GLY A 201 0.18 -6.03 5.33
CA GLY A 201 -0.95 -5.47 4.59
C GLY A 201 -2.08 -4.94 5.45
N ASN A 202 -1.97 -4.95 6.79
CA ASN A 202 -2.98 -4.40 7.69
C ASN A 202 -2.85 -2.89 7.82
N LEU A 203 -4.00 -2.21 7.77
CA LEU A 203 -4.14 -0.83 8.17
C LEU A 203 -4.74 -0.79 9.59
N ILE A 204 -3.97 -0.27 10.54
CA ILE A 204 -4.33 -0.13 11.94
C ILE A 204 -4.57 1.36 12.24
N ILE A 205 -5.74 1.69 12.71
CA ILE A 205 -6.07 3.05 13.17
C ILE A 205 -5.96 3.10 14.68
N LEU A 206 -5.06 3.93 15.18
CA LEU A 206 -4.97 4.25 16.61
C LEU A 206 -5.50 5.66 16.83
N ALA A 207 -6.67 5.78 17.45
CA ALA A 207 -7.32 7.05 17.63
C ALA A 207 -7.46 7.42 19.11
N ALA A 208 -7.30 8.72 19.39
CA ALA A 208 -7.43 9.24 20.73
C ALA A 208 -7.77 10.74 20.74
N ARG A 209 -8.24 11.23 21.90
CA ARG A 209 -8.23 12.68 22.18
C ARG A 209 -6.80 13.16 22.49
N PRO A 210 -6.49 14.46 22.32
CA PRO A 210 -5.19 15.01 22.68
C PRO A 210 -4.78 14.67 24.11
N ALA A 211 -3.49 14.53 24.35
CA ALA A 211 -2.87 14.22 25.64
C ALA A 211 -3.18 12.83 26.24
N MET A 212 -3.81 11.93 25.49
CA MET A 212 -4.02 10.53 25.91
C MET A 212 -2.78 9.65 25.74
N GLY A 213 -1.75 10.10 25.02
CA GLY A 213 -0.51 9.36 24.80
C GLY A 213 -0.45 8.60 23.48
N LYS A 214 -1.28 8.96 22.47
CA LYS A 214 -1.35 8.30 21.16
C LYS A 214 0.02 8.15 20.50
N THR A 215 0.76 9.24 20.30
CA THR A 215 2.12 9.26 19.75
C THR A 215 3.09 8.44 20.61
N ALA A 216 3.00 8.52 21.94
CA ALA A 216 3.87 7.75 22.84
C ALA A 216 3.68 6.24 22.65
N LEU A 217 2.43 5.74 22.53
CA LEU A 217 2.16 4.33 22.28
C LEU A 217 2.74 3.88 20.93
N ALA A 218 2.53 4.67 19.87
CA ALA A 218 3.06 4.38 18.55
C ALA A 218 4.59 4.35 18.54
N LEU A 219 5.26 5.30 19.21
CA LEU A 219 6.72 5.31 19.34
C LEU A 219 7.25 4.11 20.13
N ASN A 220 6.51 3.65 21.17
CA ASN A 220 6.90 2.45 21.91
C ASN A 220 6.82 1.20 21.03
N VAL A 221 5.79 1.10 20.16
CA VAL A 221 5.71 0.02 19.16
C VAL A 221 6.86 0.12 18.15
N ALA A 222 7.10 1.30 17.57
CA ALA A 222 8.21 1.52 16.61
C ALA A 222 9.55 1.11 17.21
N LYS A 223 9.82 1.55 18.42
CA LYS A 223 11.03 1.22 19.15
C LYS A 223 11.17 -0.29 19.35
N TYR A 224 10.12 -0.96 19.82
CA TYR A 224 10.14 -2.40 20.04
C TYR A 224 10.43 -3.15 18.74
N VAL A 225 9.75 -2.80 17.66
CA VAL A 225 9.98 -3.39 16.33
C VAL A 225 11.42 -3.20 15.88
N ALA A 226 12.00 -2.02 16.08
CA ALA A 226 13.35 -1.76 15.63
C ALA A 226 14.42 -2.38 16.53
N THR A 227 14.23 -2.36 17.86
CA THR A 227 15.28 -2.83 18.80
C THR A 227 15.22 -4.33 19.06
N ILE A 228 14.04 -4.92 19.14
CA ILE A 228 13.85 -6.34 19.50
C ILE A 228 13.63 -7.19 18.24
N GLU A 229 12.68 -6.82 17.39
CA GLU A 229 12.39 -7.55 16.14
C GLU A 229 13.43 -7.30 15.05
N ARG A 230 14.28 -6.27 15.23
CA ARG A 230 15.35 -5.87 14.29
C ARG A 230 14.82 -5.58 12.88
N LYS A 231 13.59 -5.12 12.76
CA LYS A 231 12.99 -4.72 11.50
C LYS A 231 12.90 -3.20 11.37
N PRO A 232 13.08 -2.63 10.16
CA PRO A 232 13.01 -1.19 9.95
C PRO A 232 11.64 -0.62 10.32
N ALA A 233 11.62 0.38 11.21
CA ALA A 233 10.43 1.14 11.60
C ALA A 233 10.50 2.54 10.98
N VAL A 234 9.45 2.92 10.25
CA VAL A 234 9.36 4.23 9.57
C VAL A 234 8.29 5.07 10.25
N ILE A 235 8.61 6.31 10.55
CA ILE A 235 7.72 7.26 11.21
C ILE A 235 7.59 8.50 10.35
N PHE A 236 6.41 8.74 9.80
CA PHE A 236 6.04 10.02 9.20
C PHE A 236 5.41 10.88 10.27
N SER A 237 6.17 11.89 10.75
CA SER A 237 5.76 12.79 11.81
C SER A 237 5.32 14.12 11.25
N LEU A 238 4.02 14.35 11.18
CA LEU A 238 3.46 15.54 10.56
C LEU A 238 3.12 16.64 11.58
N GLU A 239 3.14 16.30 12.87
CA GLU A 239 2.83 17.22 13.98
C GLU A 239 4.08 17.68 14.73
N MET A 240 5.08 16.78 14.85
CA MET A 240 6.25 17.01 15.70
C MET A 240 7.54 16.87 14.89
N GLY A 241 8.57 17.67 15.20
CA GLY A 241 9.88 17.52 14.61
C GLY A 241 10.60 16.23 15.06
N ALA A 242 11.56 15.79 14.25
CA ALA A 242 12.31 14.55 14.49
C ALA A 242 13.05 14.58 15.84
N GLU A 243 13.62 15.72 16.23
CA GLU A 243 14.34 15.89 17.49
C GLU A 243 13.42 15.63 18.69
N GLU A 244 12.17 16.13 18.66
CA GLU A 244 11.21 15.94 19.76
C GLU A 244 10.79 14.47 19.87
N LEU A 245 10.66 13.75 18.75
CA LEU A 245 10.40 12.31 18.76
C LEU A 245 11.56 11.52 19.38
N ILE A 246 12.78 11.85 19.01
CA ILE A 246 13.97 11.21 19.56
C ILE A 246 14.12 11.51 21.06
N GLU A 247 13.85 12.74 21.50
CA GLU A 247 13.84 13.09 22.93
C GLU A 247 12.84 12.21 23.71
N ARG A 248 11.63 11.99 23.17
CA ARG A 248 10.62 11.09 23.78
C ARG A 248 11.05 9.62 23.78
N MET A 249 11.71 9.16 22.73
CA MET A 249 12.25 7.80 22.68
C MET A 249 13.36 7.60 23.69
N LEU A 250 14.26 8.56 23.83
CA LEU A 250 15.33 8.55 24.83
C LEU A 250 14.77 8.57 26.26
N ALA A 251 13.78 9.43 26.54
CA ALA A 251 13.09 9.47 27.83
C ALA A 251 12.46 8.11 28.17
N SER A 252 11.80 7.51 27.21
CA SER A 252 11.11 6.20 27.34
C SER A 252 12.10 5.05 27.55
N GLU A 253 13.21 5.02 26.79
CA GLU A 253 14.20 3.95 26.84
C GLU A 253 15.06 4.04 28.10
N GLY A 254 15.55 5.23 28.41
CA GLY A 254 16.40 5.48 29.59
C GLY A 254 15.65 5.58 30.90
N MET A 255 14.30 5.59 30.88
CA MET A 255 13.48 5.88 32.07
C MET A 255 13.94 7.18 32.74
N VAL A 256 14.18 8.21 31.92
CA VAL A 256 14.59 9.56 32.36
C VAL A 256 13.41 10.50 32.16
N PRO A 257 13.03 11.31 33.17
CA PRO A 257 11.93 12.24 33.01
C PRO A 257 12.19 13.21 31.83
N ALA A 258 11.19 13.33 30.93
CA ALA A 258 11.30 14.19 29.75
C ALA A 258 11.60 15.66 30.14
N TYR A 259 11.11 16.10 31.30
CA TYR A 259 11.41 17.44 31.85
C TYR A 259 12.91 17.62 32.14
N HIS A 260 13.61 16.59 32.67
CA HIS A 260 15.05 16.66 32.94
C HIS A 260 15.86 16.73 31.65
N LEU A 261 15.45 16.00 30.61
CA LEU A 261 16.06 16.10 29.28
C LEU A 261 15.91 17.52 28.72
N LYS A 262 14.70 18.06 28.77
CA LYS A 262 14.39 19.39 28.23
C LYS A 262 15.11 20.53 28.95
N THR A 263 15.32 20.40 30.27
CA THR A 263 16.00 21.43 31.09
C THR A 263 17.49 21.21 31.21
N GLY A 264 18.01 20.03 30.79
CA GLY A 264 19.41 19.66 30.97
C GLY A 264 19.79 19.33 32.42
N ASN A 265 18.83 19.27 33.34
CA ASN A 265 19.08 19.01 34.77
C ASN A 265 19.04 17.51 35.05
N LEU A 266 20.12 16.82 34.65
CA LEU A 266 20.28 15.37 34.75
C LEU A 266 21.21 14.99 35.90
N SER A 267 20.79 14.04 36.73
CA SER A 267 21.67 13.38 37.69
C SER A 267 22.69 12.48 36.98
N THR A 268 23.79 12.13 37.68
CA THR A 268 24.81 11.22 37.13
C THR A 268 24.21 9.87 36.70
N ASP A 269 23.25 9.34 37.45
CA ASP A 269 22.64 8.06 37.11
C ASP A 269 21.64 8.17 35.93
N GLU A 270 20.94 9.26 35.82
CA GLU A 270 20.10 9.55 34.64
C GLU A 270 20.95 9.69 33.39
N TRP A 271 22.10 10.36 33.51
CA TRP A 271 23.06 10.50 32.42
C TRP A 271 23.59 9.14 31.94
N LYS A 272 23.93 8.23 32.85
CA LYS A 272 24.38 6.86 32.49
C LYS A 272 23.24 6.10 31.75
N ARG A 273 22.03 6.17 32.27
CA ARG A 273 20.88 5.53 31.60
C ARG A 273 20.57 6.13 30.23
N LEU A 274 20.76 7.43 30.09
CA LEU A 274 20.58 8.13 28.81
C LEU A 274 21.60 7.67 27.76
N VAL A 275 22.90 7.56 28.16
CA VAL A 275 23.93 7.03 27.26
C VAL A 275 23.67 5.59 26.85
N GLN A 276 23.16 4.76 27.77
CA GLN A 276 22.77 3.40 27.44
C GLN A 276 21.57 3.37 26.47
N ALA A 277 20.56 4.22 26.71
CA ALA A 277 19.42 4.38 25.80
C ALA A 277 19.84 4.86 24.42
N GLN A 278 20.79 5.80 24.34
CA GLN A 278 21.37 6.27 23.08
C GLN A 278 22.03 5.11 22.33
N ASN A 279 22.84 4.29 22.98
CA ASN A 279 23.49 3.14 22.34
C ASN A 279 22.46 2.14 21.81
N ASN A 280 21.39 1.85 22.57
CA ASN A 280 20.34 0.94 22.14
C ASN A 280 19.57 1.45 20.89
N LEU A 281 19.38 2.77 20.81
CA LEU A 281 18.65 3.40 19.68
C LEU A 281 19.57 3.66 18.48
N TYR A 282 20.87 3.82 18.69
CA TYR A 282 21.82 4.14 17.62
C TYR A 282 21.89 3.06 16.54
N ASP A 283 21.87 1.79 16.96
CA ASP A 283 21.91 0.64 16.05
C ASP A 283 20.52 0.17 15.60
N ALA A 284 19.47 0.82 16.10
CA ALA A 284 18.11 0.45 15.75
C ALA A 284 17.71 1.04 14.37
N PRO A 285 17.15 0.26 13.44
CA PRO A 285 16.73 0.74 12.13
C PRO A 285 15.43 1.56 12.23
N ILE A 286 15.51 2.76 12.80
CA ILE A 286 14.39 3.71 12.92
C ILE A 286 14.63 4.87 11.96
N PHE A 287 13.63 5.14 11.11
CA PHE A 287 13.69 6.21 10.12
C PHE A 287 12.54 7.19 10.37
N VAL A 288 12.85 8.49 10.37
CA VAL A 288 11.87 9.56 10.62
C VAL A 288 11.84 10.49 9.43
N ASP A 289 10.64 10.81 8.97
CA ASP A 289 10.36 11.85 7.98
C ASP A 289 9.40 12.85 8.62
N ASP A 290 9.86 14.08 8.88
CA ASP A 290 9.08 15.16 9.50
C ASP A 290 8.75 16.28 8.52
N THR A 291 8.68 15.94 7.23
CA THR A 291 8.32 16.87 6.17
C THR A 291 6.92 17.42 6.36
N ALA A 292 6.81 18.72 6.64
CA ALA A 292 5.53 19.38 6.84
C ALA A 292 4.72 19.44 5.52
N GLY A 293 3.42 19.13 5.63
CA GLY A 293 2.50 19.24 4.49
C GLY A 293 2.72 18.20 3.39
N ILE A 294 3.37 17.07 3.72
CA ILE A 294 3.62 15.96 2.80
C ILE A 294 2.31 15.42 2.21
N ARG A 295 2.34 15.01 0.96
CA ARG A 295 1.21 14.38 0.26
C ARG A 295 1.27 12.86 0.41
N ILE A 296 0.12 12.20 0.31
CA ILE A 296 0.07 10.72 0.38
C ILE A 296 0.92 10.05 -0.71
N SER A 297 1.04 10.64 -1.90
CA SER A 297 1.92 10.15 -2.97
C SER A 297 3.41 10.20 -2.58
N GLU A 298 3.84 11.23 -1.85
CA GLU A 298 5.21 11.39 -1.38
C GLU A 298 5.52 10.39 -0.26
N ILE A 299 4.60 10.21 0.71
CA ILE A 299 4.69 9.16 1.74
C ILE A 299 4.91 7.79 1.07
N ARG A 300 4.13 7.49 0.05
CA ARG A 300 4.19 6.23 -0.69
C ARG A 300 5.51 6.07 -1.44
N SER A 301 6.01 7.12 -2.09
CA SER A 301 7.29 7.12 -2.80
C SER A 301 8.45 6.93 -1.83
N ASN A 302 8.48 7.71 -0.72
CA ASN A 302 9.54 7.62 0.29
C ASN A 302 9.56 6.26 0.98
N ALA A 303 8.40 5.72 1.35
CA ALA A 303 8.30 4.40 1.96
C ALA A 303 8.77 3.28 1.01
N ARG A 304 8.44 3.34 -0.29
CA ARG A 304 8.92 2.37 -1.29
C ARG A 304 10.43 2.43 -1.48
N LYS A 305 10.97 3.64 -1.61
CA LYS A 305 12.40 3.85 -1.75
C LYS A 305 13.14 3.24 -0.56
N LEU A 306 12.70 3.56 0.66
CA LEU A 306 13.32 3.04 1.87
C LEU A 306 13.18 1.50 1.98
N ALA A 307 12.03 0.93 1.60
CA ALA A 307 11.84 -0.51 1.57
C ALA A 307 12.81 -1.22 0.61
N GLN A 308 13.15 -0.60 -0.52
CA GLN A 308 14.16 -1.12 -1.45
C GLN A 308 15.57 -1.03 -0.87
N GLU A 309 15.92 0.08 -0.21
CA GLU A 309 17.22 0.30 0.40
C GLU A 309 17.50 -0.62 1.60
N THR A 310 16.45 -0.93 2.38
CA THR A 310 16.57 -1.75 3.61
C THR A 310 16.22 -3.22 3.40
N GLY A 311 15.78 -3.62 2.21
CA GLY A 311 15.34 -4.98 1.92
C GLY A 311 13.97 -5.34 2.51
N GLY A 312 13.17 -4.35 2.86
CA GLY A 312 11.83 -4.47 3.44
C GLY A 312 11.64 -3.61 4.69
N LEU A 313 10.39 -3.42 5.09
CA LEU A 313 10.03 -2.65 6.28
C LEU A 313 9.31 -3.54 7.30
N GLY A 314 9.44 -3.22 8.59
CA GLY A 314 8.68 -3.87 9.67
C GLY A 314 7.35 -3.19 9.94
N VAL A 315 7.34 -1.87 10.07
CA VAL A 315 6.13 -1.08 10.36
C VAL A 315 6.26 0.33 9.80
N ILE A 316 5.14 0.88 9.34
CA ILE A 316 5.02 2.30 8.97
C ILE A 316 4.07 2.96 9.96
N ILE A 317 4.48 4.08 10.56
CA ILE A 317 3.68 4.89 11.48
C ILE A 317 3.46 6.27 10.89
N ILE A 318 2.24 6.79 10.98
CA ILE A 318 1.88 8.12 10.45
C ILE A 318 1.20 8.91 11.56
N ASP A 319 1.80 10.01 11.99
CA ASP A 319 1.29 10.87 13.06
C ASP A 319 1.04 12.29 12.54
N TYR A 320 -0.19 12.65 12.23
CA TYR A 320 -1.47 11.95 12.16
C TYR A 320 -2.17 12.23 10.83
N LEU A 321 -3.11 11.38 10.45
CA LEU A 321 -3.79 11.35 9.15
C LEU A 321 -4.31 12.72 8.68
N GLN A 322 -4.89 13.48 9.59
CA GLN A 322 -5.57 14.74 9.26
C GLN A 322 -4.60 15.87 8.85
N LEU A 323 -3.28 15.69 8.97
CA LEU A 323 -2.27 16.65 8.52
C LEU A 323 -1.74 16.35 7.12
N ILE A 324 -2.08 15.20 6.54
CA ILE A 324 -1.72 14.87 5.17
C ILE A 324 -2.43 15.83 4.22
N THR A 325 -1.67 16.40 3.30
CA THR A 325 -2.20 17.36 2.33
C THR A 325 -2.95 16.64 1.20
N GLY A 326 -4.22 17.00 1.01
CA GLY A 326 -5.06 16.54 -0.11
C GLY A 326 -5.08 17.51 -1.30
N ALA A 327 -5.86 17.19 -2.33
CA ALA A 327 -6.05 18.07 -3.49
C ALA A 327 -6.83 19.35 -3.11
N LYS A 328 -6.48 20.47 -3.75
CA LYS A 328 -7.14 21.76 -3.50
C LYS A 328 -8.61 21.71 -3.96
N GLY A 329 -9.53 22.12 -3.10
CA GLY A 329 -10.95 22.30 -3.44
C GLY A 329 -11.86 21.13 -3.08
N GLU A 330 -11.34 20.04 -2.52
CA GLU A 330 -12.14 18.90 -2.08
C GLU A 330 -12.68 19.07 -0.64
N ASN A 331 -13.81 18.43 -0.37
CA ASN A 331 -14.35 18.34 0.98
C ASN A 331 -13.41 17.51 1.86
N ARG A 332 -13.10 17.96 3.08
CA ARG A 332 -12.21 17.29 4.04
C ARG A 332 -12.53 15.81 4.23
N GLN A 333 -13.79 15.44 4.19
CA GLN A 333 -14.26 14.07 4.28
C GLN A 333 -13.77 13.21 3.11
N GLN A 334 -13.80 13.76 1.90
CA GLN A 334 -13.31 13.09 0.69
C GLN A 334 -11.80 12.89 0.73
N ILE A 335 -11.06 13.93 1.15
CA ILE A 335 -9.60 13.86 1.32
C ILE A 335 -9.21 12.75 2.29
N VAL A 336 -9.86 12.69 3.46
CA VAL A 336 -9.57 11.65 4.45
C VAL A 336 -9.94 10.26 3.95
N SER A 337 -11.00 10.15 3.15
CA SER A 337 -11.40 8.89 2.51
C SER A 337 -10.36 8.40 1.50
N GLU A 338 -9.85 9.30 0.67
CA GLU A 338 -8.80 8.98 -0.29
C GLU A 338 -7.51 8.57 0.42
N ILE A 339 -7.09 9.33 1.44
CA ILE A 339 -5.90 9.02 2.25
C ILE A 339 -6.02 7.63 2.88
N SER A 340 -7.15 7.31 3.50
CA SER A 340 -7.39 6.00 4.12
C SER A 340 -7.24 4.86 3.13
N ARG A 341 -7.85 4.99 1.96
CA ARG A 341 -7.76 4.01 0.88
C ARG A 341 -6.32 3.85 0.36
N GLU A 342 -5.62 4.96 0.13
CA GLU A 342 -4.23 4.94 -0.34
C GLU A 342 -3.28 4.31 0.70
N LEU A 343 -3.49 4.53 1.99
CA LEU A 343 -2.73 3.88 3.06
C LEU A 343 -3.00 2.37 3.12
N LYS A 344 -4.24 1.94 2.88
CA LYS A 344 -4.54 0.50 2.77
C LYS A 344 -3.87 -0.13 1.56
N ILE A 345 -3.81 0.58 0.43
CA ILE A 345 -3.08 0.14 -0.75
C ILE A 345 -1.58 0.06 -0.45
N LEU A 346 -1.00 1.09 0.18
CA LEU A 346 0.40 1.11 0.58
C LEU A 346 0.77 -0.09 1.47
N ALA A 347 -0.06 -0.39 2.48
CA ALA A 347 0.14 -1.53 3.36
C ALA A 347 0.20 -2.86 2.58
N LYS A 348 -0.72 -3.06 1.64
CA LYS A 348 -0.78 -4.26 0.79
C LYS A 348 0.39 -4.35 -0.18
N ASP A 349 0.74 -3.25 -0.84
CA ASP A 349 1.80 -3.20 -1.85
C ASP A 349 3.17 -3.51 -1.24
N LEU A 350 3.46 -2.93 -0.08
CA LEU A 350 4.73 -3.13 0.63
C LEU A 350 4.73 -4.38 1.53
N LYS A 351 3.56 -5.02 1.73
CA LYS A 351 3.37 -6.13 2.68
C LYS A 351 3.83 -5.78 4.09
N VAL A 352 3.43 -4.60 4.56
CA VAL A 352 3.85 -4.03 5.84
C VAL A 352 2.61 -3.56 6.62
N PRO A 353 2.51 -3.76 7.94
CA PRO A 353 1.49 -3.11 8.75
C PRO A 353 1.70 -1.59 8.78
N VAL A 354 0.61 -0.85 8.57
CA VAL A 354 0.59 0.62 8.65
C VAL A 354 -0.25 1.03 9.86
N ILE A 355 0.35 1.72 10.82
CA ILE A 355 -0.32 2.32 11.97
C ILE A 355 -0.53 3.79 11.68
N ALA A 356 -1.77 4.18 11.45
CA ALA A 356 -2.13 5.55 11.20
C ALA A 356 -2.83 6.13 12.44
N LEU A 357 -2.26 7.21 12.96
CA LEU A 357 -2.80 7.89 14.12
C LEU A 357 -3.92 8.84 13.69
N SER A 358 -4.98 8.90 14.50
CA SER A 358 -6.14 9.75 14.22
C SER A 358 -6.56 10.52 15.48
N GLN A 359 -7.04 11.73 15.28
CA GLN A 359 -7.61 12.51 16.37
C GLN A 359 -9.14 12.34 16.38
N LEU A 360 -9.70 12.05 17.57
CA LEU A 360 -11.14 11.92 17.75
C LEU A 360 -11.85 13.28 17.78
N SER A 361 -13.11 13.29 17.35
CA SER A 361 -14.00 14.44 17.42
C SER A 361 -14.17 14.96 18.87
N ARG A 362 -14.33 16.25 19.01
CA ARG A 362 -14.64 16.87 20.32
C ARG A 362 -15.99 16.44 20.89
N ALA A 363 -16.88 15.90 20.09
CA ALA A 363 -18.19 15.40 20.50
C ALA A 363 -18.12 14.31 21.58
N VAL A 364 -17.02 13.53 21.63
CA VAL A 364 -16.78 12.54 22.70
C VAL A 364 -16.81 13.17 24.08
N GLU A 365 -16.27 14.37 24.23
CA GLU A 365 -16.18 15.06 25.54
C GLU A 365 -17.53 15.61 26.05
N GLN A 366 -18.49 15.75 25.12
CA GLN A 366 -19.85 16.27 25.46
C GLN A 366 -20.79 15.16 25.93
N ARG A 367 -20.41 13.88 25.76
CA ARG A 367 -21.22 12.75 26.23
C ARG A 367 -21.03 12.51 27.73
N GLN A 368 -22.02 11.92 28.34
CA GLN A 368 -21.95 11.49 29.75
C GLN A 368 -20.92 10.34 29.87
N ASP A 369 -20.99 9.37 29.01
CA ASP A 369 -19.94 8.37 28.82
C ASP A 369 -18.95 8.86 27.76
N LYS A 370 -17.73 9.16 28.20
CA LYS A 370 -16.64 9.67 27.33
C LYS A 370 -15.79 8.57 26.70
N ARG A 371 -16.21 7.32 26.80
CA ARG A 371 -15.54 6.20 26.11
C ARG A 371 -15.68 6.36 24.60
N PRO A 372 -14.59 6.30 23.86
CA PRO A 372 -14.62 6.40 22.41
C PRO A 372 -15.37 5.23 21.75
N MET A 373 -16.03 5.51 20.64
CA MET A 373 -16.68 4.51 19.78
C MET A 373 -16.40 4.82 18.31
N LEU A 374 -16.68 3.88 17.41
CA LEU A 374 -16.41 4.06 15.95
C LEU A 374 -17.05 5.33 15.37
N ALA A 375 -18.23 5.72 15.86
CA ALA A 375 -18.91 6.95 15.43
C ALA A 375 -18.14 8.24 15.74
N ASP A 376 -17.14 8.20 16.62
CA ASP A 376 -16.31 9.36 16.98
C ASP A 376 -15.20 9.63 15.96
N LEU A 377 -14.97 8.70 15.02
CA LEU A 377 -14.19 8.90 13.81
C LEU A 377 -14.96 9.66 12.72
N ARG A 378 -15.99 10.40 13.04
CA ARG A 378 -17.12 10.90 12.25
C ARG A 378 -16.80 11.71 10.99
N GLU A 379 -15.64 12.31 10.88
CA GLU A 379 -15.19 12.95 9.62
C GLU A 379 -14.61 11.92 8.64
N SER A 380 -14.69 10.62 8.96
CA SER A 380 -13.90 9.56 8.36
C SER A 380 -14.63 8.22 8.37
N GLY A 381 -15.91 8.15 7.99
CA GLY A 381 -16.63 6.88 7.88
C GLY A 381 -15.94 5.85 6.96
N SER A 382 -15.13 6.32 6.03
CA SER A 382 -14.27 5.50 5.17
C SER A 382 -13.06 4.90 5.92
N ILE A 383 -12.46 5.62 6.88
CA ILE A 383 -11.36 5.06 7.70
C ILE A 383 -11.84 3.80 8.41
N GLU A 384 -13.05 3.83 8.95
CA GLU A 384 -13.64 2.64 9.58
C GLU A 384 -13.76 1.49 8.57
N GLN A 385 -14.18 1.76 7.33
CA GLN A 385 -14.35 0.71 6.32
C GLN A 385 -13.02 0.12 5.86
N ASP A 386 -12.01 0.96 5.62
CA ASP A 386 -10.71 0.55 5.06
C ASP A 386 -9.80 -0.12 6.10
N ALA A 387 -9.88 0.30 7.38
CA ALA A 387 -9.07 -0.23 8.45
C ALA A 387 -9.39 -1.71 8.74
N ASP A 388 -8.35 -2.49 9.02
CA ASP A 388 -8.49 -3.86 9.51
C ASP A 388 -8.65 -3.89 11.02
N ILE A 389 -7.95 -2.99 11.73
CA ILE A 389 -8.03 -2.82 13.17
C ILE A 389 -8.29 -1.34 13.47
N VAL A 390 -9.24 -1.08 14.37
CA VAL A 390 -9.46 0.25 14.97
C VAL A 390 -9.35 0.12 16.47
N ALA A 391 -8.39 0.84 17.03
CA ALA A 391 -8.11 0.87 18.45
C ALA A 391 -8.23 2.31 19.01
N PHE A 392 -8.88 2.44 20.14
CA PHE A 392 -9.02 3.70 20.85
C PHE A 392 -8.20 3.69 22.12
N LEU A 393 -7.48 4.77 22.34
CA LEU A 393 -6.78 4.99 23.61
C LEU A 393 -7.65 5.87 24.51
N TYR A 394 -7.98 5.35 25.68
CA TYR A 394 -8.85 6.00 26.66
C TYR A 394 -8.23 5.97 28.06
N ARG A 395 -8.28 7.10 28.74
CA ARG A 395 -7.81 7.24 30.12
C ARG A 395 -8.86 7.95 30.93
N ASP A 396 -9.56 7.23 31.79
CA ASP A 396 -10.66 7.75 32.63
C ASP A 396 -10.21 8.86 33.57
N ALA A 397 -9.08 8.68 34.21
CA ALA A 397 -8.48 9.67 35.13
C ALA A 397 -8.18 11.05 34.49
N TYR A 398 -8.08 11.13 33.17
CA TYR A 398 -7.94 12.42 32.48
C TYR A 398 -9.19 13.29 32.60
N TYR A 399 -10.36 12.65 32.71
CA TYR A 399 -11.65 13.30 32.77
C TYR A 399 -12.15 13.51 34.21
N GLN A 400 -11.62 12.75 35.20
CA GLN A 400 -12.02 12.77 36.59
C GLN A 400 -11.09 13.66 37.45
N LYS A 401 -10.66 14.82 36.96
CA LYS A 401 -9.65 15.71 37.58
C LYS A 401 -9.88 16.06 39.05
N GLU A 402 -11.05 15.80 39.61
CA GLU A 402 -11.47 16.24 40.96
C GLU A 402 -11.59 15.10 41.99
N GLN A 403 -11.46 13.81 41.66
CA GLN A 403 -11.78 12.69 42.56
C GLN A 403 -10.67 11.65 42.76
N ALA A 404 -9.48 11.83 42.21
CA ALA A 404 -8.46 10.80 42.26
C ALA A 404 -7.51 10.94 43.45
N ASP A 405 -7.80 10.28 44.55
CA ASP A 405 -6.97 10.22 45.77
C ASP A 405 -5.75 9.29 45.69
N SER A 406 -5.55 8.55 44.58
CA SER A 406 -4.37 7.69 44.40
C SER A 406 -3.70 7.92 43.05
N GLN A 407 -2.41 8.26 43.06
CA GLN A 407 -1.58 8.46 41.83
C GLN A 407 -1.51 7.24 40.96
N GLU A 408 -1.61 6.04 41.51
CA GLU A 408 -1.51 4.77 40.75
C GLU A 408 -2.73 4.49 39.87
N ALA A 409 -3.95 4.74 40.39
CA ALA A 409 -5.18 4.57 39.60
C ALA A 409 -5.27 5.54 38.41
N ASN A 410 -4.59 6.68 38.50
CA ASN A 410 -4.58 7.74 37.50
C ASN A 410 -3.81 7.42 36.20
N ASN A 411 -3.00 6.37 36.17
CA ASN A 411 -2.09 6.09 35.07
C ASN A 411 -2.54 4.88 34.22
N VAL A 412 -3.60 4.19 34.61
CA VAL A 412 -4.16 3.10 33.80
C VAL A 412 -4.85 3.69 32.57
N THR A 413 -4.44 3.18 31.42
CA THR A 413 -4.96 3.56 30.12
C THR A 413 -5.56 2.32 29.47
N GLU A 414 -6.74 2.45 28.91
CA GLU A 414 -7.39 1.38 28.17
C GLU A 414 -7.12 1.55 26.68
N LEU A 415 -6.65 0.49 26.04
CA LEU A 415 -6.59 0.34 24.60
C LEU A 415 -7.77 -0.54 24.17
N ILE A 416 -8.80 0.10 23.62
CA ILE A 416 -10.08 -0.51 23.27
C ILE A 416 -10.08 -0.85 21.79
N LEU A 417 -10.14 -2.13 21.44
CA LEU A 417 -10.26 -2.59 20.07
C LEU A 417 -11.75 -2.69 19.69
N GLU A 418 -12.23 -1.74 18.92
CA GLU A 418 -13.63 -1.68 18.44
C GLU A 418 -13.82 -2.30 17.06
N LYS A 419 -12.73 -2.54 16.31
CA LYS A 419 -12.73 -3.29 15.07
C LYS A 419 -11.48 -4.15 15.00
N ASN A 420 -11.67 -5.43 14.66
CA ASN A 420 -10.59 -6.36 14.34
C ASN A 420 -11.11 -7.36 13.30
N ARG A 421 -10.66 -7.26 12.04
CA ARG A 421 -11.12 -8.16 10.96
C ARG A 421 -10.62 -9.59 11.10
N HIS A 422 -9.52 -9.78 11.83
CA HIS A 422 -8.80 -11.06 11.89
C HIS A 422 -8.81 -11.71 13.28
N GLY A 423 -9.50 -11.09 14.24
CA GLY A 423 -9.52 -11.59 15.63
C GLY A 423 -10.71 -11.06 16.43
N SER A 424 -10.62 -11.24 17.73
CA SER A 424 -11.64 -10.76 18.68
C SER A 424 -11.55 -9.27 18.93
N LEU A 425 -12.64 -8.69 19.41
CA LEU A 425 -12.65 -7.38 20.05
C LEU A 425 -12.22 -7.54 21.50
N GLY A 426 -11.77 -6.44 22.11
CA GLY A 426 -11.39 -6.49 23.52
C GLY A 426 -10.76 -5.20 24.01
N THR A 427 -10.47 -5.14 25.29
CA THR A 427 -9.79 -4.02 25.93
C THR A 427 -8.52 -4.49 26.60
N VAL A 428 -7.42 -3.84 26.28
CA VAL A 428 -6.11 -4.07 26.89
C VAL A 428 -5.82 -2.95 27.87
N LYS A 429 -5.48 -3.30 29.09
CA LYS A 429 -5.05 -2.30 30.10
C LYS A 429 -3.55 -2.10 30.00
N LEU A 430 -3.13 -0.85 29.89
CA LEU A 430 -1.75 -0.41 29.83
C LEU A 430 -1.50 0.59 30.96
N TYR A 431 -0.28 0.63 31.47
CA TYR A 431 0.15 1.63 32.43
C TYR A 431 0.93 2.73 31.70
N PHE A 432 0.52 3.98 31.81
CA PHE A 432 1.16 5.12 31.18
C PHE A 432 2.06 5.87 32.15
N HIS A 433 3.36 5.70 32.03
CA HIS A 433 4.37 6.46 32.76
C HIS A 433 4.53 7.85 32.12
N LYS A 434 3.71 8.79 32.54
CA LYS A 434 3.64 10.12 31.92
C LYS A 434 4.98 10.86 31.91
N GLU A 435 5.79 10.69 32.97
CA GLU A 435 7.09 11.36 33.12
C GLU A 435 8.08 10.91 32.06
N TYR A 436 8.01 9.63 31.67
CA TYR A 436 8.90 8.98 30.69
C TYR A 436 8.28 8.82 29.31
N THR A 437 7.04 9.27 29.11
CA THR A 437 6.28 9.03 27.86
C THR A 437 6.24 7.56 27.43
N LYS A 438 6.20 6.63 28.41
CA LYS A 438 6.31 5.20 28.21
C LYS A 438 5.03 4.49 28.61
N PHE A 439 4.60 3.55 27.76
CA PHE A 439 3.60 2.54 28.12
C PHE A 439 4.26 1.25 28.55
N SER A 440 3.65 0.56 29.50
CA SER A 440 3.99 -0.79 29.90
C SER A 440 2.72 -1.65 30.02
N SER A 441 2.86 -2.95 29.84
CA SER A 441 1.77 -3.89 30.10
C SER A 441 1.43 -3.86 31.58
N VAL A 442 0.12 -3.89 31.92
CA VAL A 442 -0.32 -4.22 33.27
C VAL A 442 -0.24 -5.72 33.38
N GLU A 443 0.62 -6.23 34.24
CA GLU A 443 0.67 -7.65 34.56
C GLU A 443 -0.70 -8.08 35.10
N GLY A 444 -1.34 -9.01 34.43
CA GLY A 444 -2.60 -9.64 34.83
C GLY A 444 -2.37 -11.09 35.20
#